data_0b337108f90bd27d5dd2ab56aae75fc6
#
_entry.id   0b337108f90bd27d5dd2ab56aae75fc6
#
_cell.length_a   1.000
_cell.length_b   1.000
_cell.length_c   1.000
_cell.angle_alpha   90.00
_cell.angle_beta   90.00
_cell.angle_gamma   90.00
#
_symmetry.space_group_name_H-M   'P 1'
#
loop_
_entity.id
_entity.type
_entity.pdbx_description
1 polymer ?
#
loop_
_entity_poly.entity_id
_entity_poly.type
_entity_poly.pdbx_seq_one_letter_code
_entity_poly.pdbx_strand_id
1 'polypeptide(L)'
;MTRQELIQQIKQKRSLLCVGLDTDPKKMPQCVFDLHDPIFEFNKAIIDATAPYCVAYKPNLAFYEAYGLKGMEAFVKTCEYIKENHPNHLIIADAKRGDIGNTSQMYARTFFEEYNIDALTVAPYMGEDSVTPFLQYEGKWVILLALTSNKGSHDFQLMEDAQGERLFEKVLKKSQEWGNYENMMYVVGATQGQMFEDIRKVAPNHFLLVPGVGAQGGSLQEVCKYGMNKDCGLLVNSSRGIIYACNDDHFAEVAGNKARELQQEMDKELTKVGL
;
A
#
# COMPACT_ATOMS: atom_id res chain seq x y z
N MET A 1 -6.83 3.68 -11.56
CA MET A 1 -5.48 4.06 -12.08
C MET A 1 -4.82 2.83 -12.70
N THR A 2 -4.43 2.91 -13.97
CA THR A 2 -3.73 1.85 -14.69
C THR A 2 -2.24 1.79 -14.30
N ARG A 3 -1.57 0.71 -14.68
CA ARG A 3 -0.13 0.54 -14.47
C ARG A 3 0.70 1.65 -15.13
N GLN A 4 0.36 2.01 -16.36
CA GLN A 4 1.06 3.05 -17.10
C GLN A 4 0.91 4.43 -16.45
N GLU A 5 -0.28 4.75 -15.96
CA GLU A 5 -0.54 6.00 -15.22
C GLU A 5 0.27 6.04 -13.91
N LEU A 6 0.33 4.93 -13.16
CA LEU A 6 1.14 4.85 -11.95
C LEU A 6 2.63 5.07 -12.23
N ILE A 7 3.18 4.42 -13.28
CA ILE A 7 4.57 4.62 -13.71
C ILE A 7 4.82 6.09 -14.09
N GLN A 8 3.88 6.72 -14.78
CA GLN A 8 3.98 8.13 -15.15
C GLN A 8 4.00 9.03 -13.92
N GLN A 9 3.14 8.77 -12.91
CA GLN A 9 3.14 9.53 -11.66
C GLN A 9 4.46 9.36 -10.88
N ILE A 10 5.02 8.16 -10.84
CA ILE A 10 6.33 7.89 -10.22
C ILE A 10 7.42 8.72 -10.89
N LYS A 11 7.47 8.74 -12.21
CA LYS A 11 8.45 9.50 -13.00
C LYS A 11 8.26 11.02 -12.82
N GLN A 12 7.04 11.50 -12.88
CA GLN A 12 6.72 12.92 -12.76
C GLN A 12 7.02 13.47 -11.37
N LYS A 13 6.65 12.76 -10.33
CA LYS A 13 6.85 13.17 -8.92
C LYS A 13 8.22 12.77 -8.38
N ARG A 14 8.96 11.96 -9.13
CA ARG A 14 10.24 11.40 -8.66
C ARG A 14 10.10 10.70 -7.31
N SER A 15 9.00 9.95 -7.14
CA SER A 15 8.59 9.34 -5.88
C SER A 15 7.95 7.99 -6.10
N LEU A 16 8.25 7.05 -5.23
CA LEU A 16 7.57 5.76 -5.09
C LEU A 16 6.87 5.66 -3.72
N LEU A 17 6.62 6.81 -3.09
CA LEU A 17 6.03 6.91 -1.76
C LEU A 17 4.52 6.60 -1.80
N CYS A 18 4.11 5.69 -0.93
CA CYS A 18 2.74 5.47 -0.52
C CYS A 18 2.58 5.95 0.93
N VAL A 19 1.74 6.95 1.16
CA VAL A 19 1.46 7.44 2.51
C VAL A 19 0.37 6.59 3.14
N GLY A 20 0.69 5.92 4.24
CA GLY A 20 -0.28 5.16 5.02
C GLY A 20 -1.11 6.06 5.92
N LEU A 21 -2.44 5.93 5.83
CA LEU A 21 -3.40 6.64 6.67
C LEU A 21 -3.95 5.70 7.76
N ASP A 22 -3.05 5.27 8.65
CA ASP A 22 -3.36 4.42 9.80
C ASP A 22 -3.81 5.32 10.97
N THR A 23 -4.93 6.03 10.79
CA THR A 23 -5.37 7.14 11.63
C THR A 23 -6.01 6.66 12.92
N ASP A 24 -5.27 6.82 14.02
CA ASP A 24 -5.70 6.48 15.37
C ASP A 24 -6.00 7.79 16.14
N PRO A 25 -7.26 8.09 16.49
CA PRO A 25 -7.63 9.26 17.28
C PRO A 25 -6.80 9.47 18.55
N LYS A 26 -6.30 8.39 19.17
CA LYS A 26 -5.46 8.48 20.37
C LYS A 26 -4.10 9.12 20.13
N LYS A 27 -3.70 9.28 18.86
CA LYS A 27 -2.40 9.83 18.45
C LYS A 27 -2.51 11.13 17.68
N MET A 28 -3.74 11.56 17.37
CA MET A 28 -3.97 12.82 16.68
C MET A 28 -3.69 14.02 17.61
N PRO A 29 -3.24 15.15 17.07
CA PRO A 29 -3.06 16.37 17.84
C PRO A 29 -4.39 16.91 18.35
N GLN A 30 -4.36 17.59 19.52
CA GLN A 30 -5.56 18.08 20.20
C GLN A 30 -6.37 19.04 19.33
N CYS A 31 -5.73 19.85 18.50
CA CYS A 31 -6.37 20.85 17.65
C CYS A 31 -7.41 20.28 16.67
N VAL A 32 -7.33 18.99 16.28
CA VAL A 32 -8.31 18.41 15.37
C VAL A 32 -9.57 17.90 16.06
N PHE A 33 -9.57 17.72 17.38
CA PHE A 33 -10.74 17.20 18.11
C PHE A 33 -11.87 18.22 18.26
N ASP A 34 -11.58 19.50 18.08
CA ASP A 34 -12.60 20.59 18.08
C ASP A 34 -13.34 20.67 16.74
N LEU A 35 -12.90 19.92 15.71
CA LEU A 35 -13.50 19.86 14.40
C LEU A 35 -14.68 18.87 14.35
N HIS A 36 -15.59 19.05 13.39
CA HIS A 36 -16.80 18.26 13.28
C HIS A 36 -16.53 16.76 13.03
N ASP A 37 -15.51 16.45 12.23
CA ASP A 37 -15.12 15.07 11.85
C ASP A 37 -13.60 14.88 12.00
N PRO A 38 -13.11 14.70 13.23
CA PRO A 38 -11.67 14.75 13.51
C PRO A 38 -10.81 13.80 12.68
N ILE A 39 -11.27 12.56 12.43
CA ILE A 39 -10.53 11.57 11.65
C ILE A 39 -10.39 12.05 10.20
N PHE A 40 -11.48 12.51 9.61
CA PHE A 40 -11.47 13.00 8.24
C PHE A 40 -10.64 14.29 8.11
N GLU A 41 -10.82 15.26 9.00
CA GLU A 41 -10.09 16.53 8.94
C GLU A 41 -8.58 16.33 9.14
N PHE A 42 -8.19 15.42 10.03
CA PHE A 42 -6.78 15.01 10.15
C PHE A 42 -6.26 14.43 8.84
N ASN A 43 -6.96 13.45 8.27
CA ASN A 43 -6.56 12.84 7.00
C ASN A 43 -6.46 13.86 5.88
N LYS A 44 -7.44 14.77 5.77
CA LYS A 44 -7.46 15.84 4.78
C LYS A 44 -6.21 16.71 4.86
N ALA A 45 -5.88 17.17 6.06
CA ALA A 45 -4.71 18.02 6.28
C ALA A 45 -3.39 17.28 5.92
N ILE A 46 -3.28 16.00 6.28
CA ILE A 46 -2.15 15.14 5.90
C ILE A 46 -2.07 14.97 4.38
N ILE A 47 -3.19 14.70 3.72
CA ILE A 47 -3.26 14.51 2.27
C ILE A 47 -2.80 15.78 1.55
N ASP A 48 -3.35 16.94 1.90
CA ASP A 48 -3.00 18.21 1.26
C ASP A 48 -1.50 18.54 1.39
N ALA A 49 -0.92 18.24 2.55
CA ALA A 49 0.50 18.51 2.81
C ALA A 49 1.43 17.50 2.10
N THR A 50 1.00 16.26 1.87
CA THR A 50 1.87 15.18 1.36
C THR A 50 1.66 14.86 -0.12
N ALA A 51 0.53 15.28 -0.73
CA ALA A 51 0.18 14.96 -2.11
C ALA A 51 1.24 15.32 -3.17
N PRO A 52 2.01 16.41 -3.05
CA PRO A 52 3.09 16.68 -4.00
C PRO A 52 4.22 15.65 -3.99
N TYR A 53 4.37 14.89 -2.90
CA TYR A 53 5.53 14.05 -2.62
C TYR A 53 5.26 12.55 -2.69
N CYS A 54 4.01 12.12 -2.84
CA CYS A 54 3.63 10.71 -2.91
C CYS A 54 2.80 10.40 -4.16
N VAL A 55 2.70 9.10 -4.48
CA VAL A 55 1.93 8.61 -5.63
C VAL A 55 0.71 7.77 -5.22
N ALA A 56 0.63 7.41 -3.95
CA ALA A 56 -0.45 6.58 -3.41
C ALA A 56 -0.80 6.95 -1.97
N TYR A 57 -2.04 6.71 -1.60
CA TYR A 57 -2.53 6.71 -0.23
C TYR A 57 -3.08 5.34 0.15
N LYS A 58 -2.77 4.91 1.35
CA LYS A 58 -3.19 3.60 1.84
C LYS A 58 -3.86 3.69 3.22
N PRO A 59 -5.16 4.02 3.28
CA PRO A 59 -5.92 3.87 4.51
C PRO A 59 -5.98 2.39 4.94
N ASN A 60 -5.66 2.13 6.21
CA ASN A 60 -5.74 0.81 6.81
C ASN A 60 -7.07 0.66 7.53
N LEU A 61 -7.95 -0.21 7.00
CA LEU A 61 -9.32 -0.35 7.46
C LEU A 61 -9.46 -0.68 8.95
N ALA A 62 -8.53 -1.42 9.53
CA ALA A 62 -8.58 -1.74 10.95
C ALA A 62 -8.67 -0.50 11.86
N PHE A 63 -8.04 0.63 11.45
CA PHE A 63 -8.09 1.88 12.18
C PHE A 63 -9.41 2.62 12.05
N TYR A 64 -10.18 2.35 11.01
CA TYR A 64 -11.50 2.95 10.78
C TYR A 64 -12.62 2.03 11.31
N GLU A 65 -12.58 0.74 11.03
CA GLU A 65 -13.53 -0.26 11.53
C GLU A 65 -13.58 -0.28 13.07
N ALA A 66 -12.45 -0.05 13.75
CA ALA A 66 -12.38 0.04 15.20
C ALA A 66 -13.23 1.17 15.82
N TYR A 67 -13.62 2.16 15.02
CA TYR A 67 -14.48 3.28 15.44
C TYR A 67 -15.91 3.18 14.88
N GLY A 68 -16.31 1.99 14.40
CA GLY A 68 -17.65 1.67 13.94
C GLY A 68 -18.07 2.53 12.73
N LEU A 69 -19.36 2.90 12.70
CA LEU A 69 -19.92 3.64 11.57
C LEU A 69 -19.22 4.99 11.32
N LYS A 70 -18.90 5.74 12.39
CA LYS A 70 -18.19 7.02 12.26
C LYS A 70 -16.80 6.86 11.63
N GLY A 71 -16.07 5.81 12.01
CA GLY A 71 -14.79 5.51 11.39
C GLY A 71 -14.94 5.16 9.91
N MET A 72 -15.94 4.36 9.56
CA MET A 72 -16.20 4.00 8.17
C MET A 72 -16.69 5.20 7.33
N GLU A 73 -17.50 6.10 7.90
CA GLU A 73 -17.83 7.38 7.23
C GLU A 73 -16.58 8.21 6.94
N ALA A 74 -15.67 8.34 7.92
CA ALA A 74 -14.41 9.06 7.72
C ALA A 74 -13.52 8.39 6.66
N PHE A 75 -13.50 7.04 6.61
CA PHE A 75 -12.81 6.31 5.55
C PHE A 75 -13.35 6.66 4.16
N VAL A 76 -14.67 6.59 3.98
CA VAL A 76 -15.32 6.88 2.69
C VAL A 76 -15.04 8.33 2.28
N LYS A 77 -15.30 9.31 3.16
CA LYS A 77 -15.01 10.72 2.91
C LYS A 77 -13.54 10.97 2.55
N THR A 78 -12.61 10.28 3.22
CA THR A 78 -11.16 10.38 2.91
C THR A 78 -10.87 9.91 1.49
N CYS A 79 -11.44 8.78 1.07
CA CYS A 79 -11.25 8.24 -0.27
C CYS A 79 -11.88 9.14 -1.35
N GLU A 80 -13.08 9.64 -1.11
CA GLU A 80 -13.77 10.61 -1.98
C GLU A 80 -12.94 11.89 -2.11
N TYR A 81 -12.46 12.43 -1.00
CA TYR A 81 -11.61 13.63 -0.99
C TYR A 81 -10.36 13.47 -1.86
N ILE A 82 -9.67 12.32 -1.74
CA ILE A 82 -8.50 12.03 -2.58
C ILE A 82 -8.90 12.00 -4.08
N LYS A 83 -10.00 11.34 -4.41
CA LYS A 83 -10.49 11.24 -5.80
C LYS A 83 -10.82 12.58 -6.41
N GLU A 84 -11.47 13.46 -5.64
CA GLU A 84 -11.92 14.76 -6.10
C GLU A 84 -10.79 15.80 -6.20
N ASN A 85 -9.90 15.83 -5.21
CA ASN A 85 -8.89 16.88 -5.09
C ASN A 85 -7.49 16.45 -5.54
N HIS A 86 -7.21 15.14 -5.52
CA HIS A 86 -5.92 14.55 -5.85
C HIS A 86 -6.06 13.33 -6.78
N PRO A 87 -6.74 13.43 -7.95
CA PRO A 87 -7.16 12.30 -8.79
C PRO A 87 -6.00 11.48 -9.36
N ASN A 88 -4.78 12.01 -9.31
CA ASN A 88 -3.56 11.34 -9.80
C ASN A 88 -2.87 10.50 -8.73
N HIS A 89 -3.56 10.14 -7.64
CA HIS A 89 -3.04 9.25 -6.61
C HIS A 89 -3.78 7.91 -6.62
N LEU A 90 -3.02 6.82 -6.50
CA LEU A 90 -3.57 5.49 -6.30
C LEU A 90 -4.15 5.35 -4.89
N ILE A 91 -5.39 4.91 -4.75
CA ILE A 91 -6.02 4.65 -3.45
C ILE A 91 -5.99 3.15 -3.17
N ILE A 92 -5.30 2.77 -2.11
CA ILE A 92 -5.16 1.37 -1.69
C ILE A 92 -5.96 1.17 -0.40
N ALA A 93 -7.01 0.36 -0.42
CA ALA A 93 -7.64 -0.12 0.81
C ALA A 93 -6.82 -1.27 1.40
N ASP A 94 -6.17 -1.00 2.54
CA ASP A 94 -5.45 -2.05 3.26
C ASP A 94 -6.41 -2.79 4.19
N ALA A 95 -7.20 -3.70 3.60
CA ALA A 95 -8.30 -4.41 4.25
C ALA A 95 -8.04 -5.90 4.45
N LYS A 96 -7.07 -6.46 3.71
CA LYS A 96 -6.68 -7.88 3.75
C LYS A 96 -7.90 -8.81 3.69
N ARG A 97 -8.78 -8.53 2.72
CA ARG A 97 -10.00 -9.34 2.50
C ARG A 97 -9.62 -10.67 1.85
N GLY A 98 -10.52 -11.63 2.00
CA GLY A 98 -10.43 -12.95 1.40
C GLY A 98 -11.56 -13.81 1.94
N ASP A 99 -12.32 -14.40 1.03
CA ASP A 99 -13.39 -15.35 1.29
C ASP A 99 -13.60 -16.14 0.00
N ILE A 100 -14.48 -17.11 -0.02
CA ILE A 100 -14.69 -17.94 -1.21
C ILE A 100 -15.86 -17.44 -2.06
N GLY A 101 -15.70 -17.56 -3.38
CA GLY A 101 -16.77 -17.40 -4.38
C GLY A 101 -17.61 -16.13 -4.20
N ASN A 102 -18.89 -16.30 -3.99
CA ASN A 102 -19.86 -15.21 -3.90
C ASN A 102 -19.57 -14.22 -2.76
N THR A 103 -19.07 -14.67 -1.61
CA THR A 103 -18.73 -13.78 -0.49
C THR A 103 -17.56 -12.87 -0.86
N SER A 104 -16.53 -13.41 -1.50
CA SER A 104 -15.41 -12.60 -2.02
C SER A 104 -15.88 -11.58 -3.06
N GLN A 105 -16.86 -11.95 -3.91
CA GLN A 105 -17.48 -11.03 -4.87
C GLN A 105 -18.21 -9.86 -4.18
N MET A 106 -18.90 -10.11 -3.06
CA MET A 106 -19.52 -9.03 -2.28
C MET A 106 -18.48 -8.06 -1.69
N TYR A 107 -17.34 -8.56 -1.21
CA TYR A 107 -16.24 -7.69 -0.81
C TYR A 107 -15.67 -6.88 -1.99
N ALA A 108 -15.45 -7.52 -3.13
CA ALA A 108 -14.95 -6.85 -4.33
C ALA A 108 -15.89 -5.71 -4.76
N ARG A 109 -17.20 -5.97 -4.79
CA ARG A 109 -18.22 -4.95 -5.06
C ARG A 109 -18.13 -3.78 -4.08
N THR A 110 -18.04 -4.05 -2.78
CA THR A 110 -17.95 -2.99 -1.75
C THR A 110 -16.79 -2.05 -2.03
N PHE A 111 -15.59 -2.58 -2.27
CA PHE A 111 -14.41 -1.73 -2.44
C PHE A 111 -14.32 -1.10 -3.83
N PHE A 112 -14.66 -1.82 -4.87
CA PHE A 112 -14.44 -1.35 -6.24
C PHE A 112 -15.62 -0.59 -6.83
N GLU A 113 -16.86 -0.89 -6.42
CA GLU A 113 -18.05 -0.18 -6.89
C GLU A 113 -18.52 0.87 -5.87
N GLU A 114 -18.83 0.47 -4.63
CA GLU A 114 -19.43 1.40 -3.63
C GLU A 114 -18.43 2.46 -3.14
N TYR A 115 -17.20 2.05 -2.82
CA TYR A 115 -16.15 2.96 -2.34
C TYR A 115 -15.23 3.47 -3.46
N ASN A 116 -15.38 2.93 -4.66
CA ASN A 116 -14.58 3.28 -5.84
C ASN A 116 -13.05 3.30 -5.58
N ILE A 117 -12.54 2.34 -4.81
CA ILE A 117 -11.11 2.18 -4.50
C ILE A 117 -10.37 1.67 -5.74
N ASP A 118 -9.08 2.01 -5.89
CA ASP A 118 -8.27 1.55 -7.01
C ASP A 118 -7.62 0.19 -6.76
N ALA A 119 -7.21 -0.09 -5.52
CA ALA A 119 -6.47 -1.29 -5.15
C ALA A 119 -6.89 -1.83 -3.78
N LEU A 120 -6.90 -3.14 -3.62
CA LEU A 120 -7.29 -3.82 -2.39
C LEU A 120 -6.26 -4.87 -2.00
N THR A 121 -5.85 -4.88 -0.72
CA THR A 121 -5.04 -5.98 -0.20
C THR A 121 -5.89 -7.22 0.04
N VAL A 122 -5.43 -8.38 -0.44
CA VAL A 122 -6.14 -9.66 -0.41
C VAL A 122 -5.24 -10.75 0.14
N ALA A 123 -5.80 -11.65 0.94
CA ALA A 123 -5.10 -12.79 1.51
C ALA A 123 -5.27 -14.04 0.62
N PRO A 124 -4.19 -14.75 0.25
CA PRO A 124 -4.25 -15.86 -0.70
C PRO A 124 -4.54 -17.23 -0.07
N TYR A 125 -4.62 -17.32 1.26
CA TYR A 125 -4.56 -18.60 1.98
C TYR A 125 -5.67 -19.59 1.56
N MET A 126 -6.86 -19.10 1.18
CA MET A 126 -7.96 -19.98 0.71
C MET A 126 -7.91 -20.32 -0.79
N GLY A 127 -6.87 -19.87 -1.52
CA GLY A 127 -6.65 -20.27 -2.91
C GLY A 127 -7.31 -19.36 -3.95
N GLU A 128 -7.44 -19.87 -5.17
CA GLU A 128 -7.84 -19.11 -6.37
C GLU A 128 -9.20 -18.44 -6.24
N ASP A 129 -10.20 -19.17 -5.79
CA ASP A 129 -11.59 -18.68 -5.66
C ASP A 129 -11.77 -17.61 -4.58
N SER A 130 -10.76 -17.39 -3.74
CA SER A 130 -10.72 -16.25 -2.81
C SER A 130 -10.11 -14.97 -3.43
N VAL A 131 -9.43 -15.07 -4.54
CA VAL A 131 -8.68 -13.97 -5.18
C VAL A 131 -9.31 -13.55 -6.51
N THR A 132 -9.70 -14.50 -7.35
CA THR A 132 -10.22 -14.24 -8.70
C THR A 132 -11.45 -13.34 -8.76
N PRO A 133 -12.39 -13.32 -7.78
CA PRO A 133 -13.50 -12.38 -7.81
C PRO A 133 -13.08 -10.91 -7.83
N PHE A 134 -11.96 -10.58 -7.20
CA PHE A 134 -11.40 -9.22 -7.20
C PHE A 134 -10.72 -8.86 -8.52
N LEU A 135 -10.21 -9.85 -9.26
CA LEU A 135 -9.53 -9.65 -10.55
C LEU A 135 -10.47 -9.41 -11.73
N GLN A 136 -11.78 -9.57 -11.52
CA GLN A 136 -12.80 -9.35 -12.56
C GLN A 136 -13.08 -7.88 -12.85
N TYR A 137 -12.56 -6.97 -12.04
CA TYR A 137 -12.78 -5.53 -12.16
C TYR A 137 -11.68 -4.87 -13.00
N GLU A 138 -12.05 -4.41 -14.17
CA GLU A 138 -11.12 -3.71 -15.06
C GLU A 138 -10.63 -2.40 -14.45
N GLY A 139 -9.34 -2.11 -14.60
CA GLY A 139 -8.71 -0.90 -14.07
C GLY A 139 -8.53 -0.88 -12.55
N LYS A 140 -8.78 -2.02 -11.87
CA LYS A 140 -8.57 -2.21 -10.44
C LYS A 140 -7.42 -3.17 -10.17
N TRP A 141 -6.88 -3.12 -8.94
CA TRP A 141 -5.71 -3.90 -8.56
C TRP A 141 -5.98 -4.79 -7.35
N VAL A 142 -5.52 -6.00 -7.44
CA VAL A 142 -5.35 -6.88 -6.28
C VAL A 142 -3.92 -6.75 -5.77
N ILE A 143 -3.74 -6.48 -4.48
CA ILE A 143 -2.43 -6.51 -3.83
C ILE A 143 -2.40 -7.73 -2.93
N LEU A 144 -1.79 -8.79 -3.42
CA LEU A 144 -1.80 -10.09 -2.77
C LEU A 144 -0.70 -10.18 -1.69
N LEU A 145 -1.04 -10.69 -0.50
CA LEU A 145 -0.05 -10.95 0.53
C LEU A 145 0.90 -12.07 0.09
N ALA A 146 2.19 -11.79 0.04
CA ALA A 146 3.22 -12.78 -0.30
C ALA A 146 4.17 -13.02 0.88
N LEU A 147 5.09 -12.08 1.16
CA LEU A 147 6.05 -12.19 2.24
C LEU A 147 5.95 -10.96 3.16
N THR A 148 5.55 -11.17 4.41
CA THR A 148 5.34 -10.09 5.37
C THR A 148 6.54 -9.91 6.31
N SER A 149 6.67 -8.74 6.94
CA SER A 149 7.83 -8.39 7.80
C SER A 149 7.71 -8.84 9.25
N ASN A 150 6.54 -9.30 9.67
CA ASN A 150 6.29 -9.73 11.05
C ASN A 150 6.95 -11.08 11.37
N LYS A 151 7.29 -11.31 12.63
CA LYS A 151 7.91 -12.55 13.08
C LYS A 151 7.09 -13.80 12.74
N GLY A 152 5.76 -13.72 12.79
CA GLY A 152 4.85 -14.82 12.45
C GLY A 152 4.88 -15.25 10.97
N SER A 153 5.58 -14.53 10.09
CA SER A 153 5.81 -15.00 8.71
C SER A 153 6.55 -16.33 8.66
N HIS A 154 7.35 -16.63 9.68
CA HIS A 154 8.07 -17.90 9.82
C HIS A 154 7.14 -19.10 10.08
N ASP A 155 5.92 -18.89 10.56
CA ASP A 155 4.99 -19.98 10.88
C ASP A 155 4.50 -20.70 9.60
N PHE A 156 4.36 -19.96 8.48
CA PHE A 156 3.84 -20.49 7.22
C PHE A 156 4.63 -20.02 6.00
N GLN A 157 4.88 -18.72 5.86
CA GLN A 157 5.37 -18.15 4.59
C GLN A 157 6.76 -18.68 4.18
N LEU A 158 7.60 -19.02 5.16
CA LEU A 158 8.95 -19.53 4.97
C LEU A 158 9.04 -21.07 5.07
N MET A 159 7.91 -21.79 5.24
CA MET A 159 7.89 -23.25 5.19
C MET A 159 8.34 -23.73 3.81
N GLU A 160 9.23 -24.70 3.79
CA GLU A 160 9.75 -25.31 2.57
C GLU A 160 9.06 -26.66 2.30
N ASP A 161 8.85 -26.95 1.03
CA ASP A 161 8.46 -28.30 0.60
C ASP A 161 9.67 -29.25 0.44
N ALA A 162 9.41 -30.44 -0.04
CA ALA A 162 10.46 -31.48 -0.28
C ALA A 162 11.50 -31.05 -1.35
N GLN A 163 11.20 -30.06 -2.16
CA GLN A 163 12.09 -29.49 -3.18
C GLN A 163 12.81 -28.21 -2.69
N GLY A 164 12.56 -27.78 -1.45
CA GLY A 164 13.12 -26.55 -0.87
C GLY A 164 12.41 -25.26 -1.33
N GLU A 165 11.24 -25.35 -1.95
CA GLU A 165 10.47 -24.19 -2.36
C GLU A 165 9.63 -23.67 -1.19
N ARG A 166 9.77 -22.38 -0.88
CA ARG A 166 9.06 -21.72 0.23
C ARG A 166 7.60 -21.42 -0.14
N LEU A 167 6.71 -21.44 0.86
CA LEU A 167 5.28 -21.21 0.62
C LEU A 167 5.01 -19.87 -0.08
N PHE A 168 5.68 -18.78 0.31
CA PHE A 168 5.47 -17.48 -0.35
C PHE A 168 5.87 -17.51 -1.84
N GLU A 169 6.88 -18.30 -2.24
CA GLU A 169 7.30 -18.47 -3.64
C GLU A 169 6.23 -19.21 -4.44
N LYS A 170 5.61 -20.23 -3.82
CA LYS A 170 4.46 -20.94 -4.41
C LYS A 170 3.27 -20.01 -4.61
N VAL A 171 2.98 -19.14 -3.63
CA VAL A 171 1.93 -18.13 -3.77
C VAL A 171 2.23 -17.20 -4.94
N LEU A 172 3.47 -16.69 -5.05
CA LEU A 172 3.88 -15.83 -6.15
C LEU A 172 3.72 -16.53 -7.52
N LYS A 173 4.18 -17.78 -7.64
CA LYS A 173 4.08 -18.55 -8.89
C LYS A 173 2.63 -18.87 -9.25
N LYS A 174 1.89 -19.41 -8.29
CA LYS A 174 0.51 -19.86 -8.52
C LYS A 174 -0.44 -18.70 -8.84
N SER A 175 -0.31 -17.58 -8.17
CA SER A 175 -1.19 -16.42 -8.38
C SER A 175 -1.02 -15.76 -9.76
N GLN A 176 0.12 -15.95 -10.42
CA GLN A 176 0.32 -15.47 -11.80
C GLN A 176 -0.47 -16.27 -12.85
N GLU A 177 -1.03 -17.42 -12.48
CA GLU A 177 -2.02 -18.12 -13.29
C GLU A 177 -3.41 -17.46 -13.21
N TRP A 178 -3.69 -16.69 -12.15
CA TRP A 178 -4.98 -16.04 -11.90
C TRP A 178 -5.04 -14.59 -12.37
N GLY A 179 -3.92 -13.87 -12.27
CA GLY A 179 -3.77 -12.47 -12.67
C GLY A 179 -2.38 -12.22 -13.25
N ASN A 180 -2.11 -10.97 -13.61
CA ASN A 180 -0.85 -10.58 -14.21
C ASN A 180 -0.35 -9.24 -13.67
N TYR A 181 0.80 -8.78 -14.14
CA TYR A 181 1.43 -7.54 -13.67
C TYR A 181 0.66 -6.25 -13.99
N GLU A 182 -0.44 -6.31 -14.76
CA GLU A 182 -1.31 -5.16 -15.05
C GLU A 182 -2.44 -5.01 -14.01
N ASN A 183 -2.78 -6.08 -13.28
CA ASN A 183 -3.90 -6.09 -12.32
C ASN A 183 -3.55 -6.71 -10.95
N MET A 184 -2.31 -7.18 -10.77
CA MET A 184 -1.87 -7.78 -9.52
C MET A 184 -0.53 -7.20 -9.05
N MET A 185 -0.46 -6.85 -7.79
CA MET A 185 0.74 -6.47 -7.04
C MET A 185 0.94 -7.44 -5.87
N TYR A 186 2.10 -7.39 -5.22
CA TYR A 186 2.39 -8.22 -4.04
C TYR A 186 2.83 -7.38 -2.84
N VAL A 187 2.40 -7.76 -1.64
CA VAL A 187 2.95 -7.20 -0.40
C VAL A 187 4.25 -7.94 -0.07
N VAL A 188 5.33 -7.18 0.08
CA VAL A 188 6.65 -7.67 0.49
C VAL A 188 7.23 -6.76 1.56
N GLY A 189 7.51 -7.30 2.74
CA GLY A 189 8.03 -6.52 3.87
C GLY A 189 9.44 -5.98 3.63
N ALA A 190 9.70 -4.72 3.99
CA ALA A 190 10.97 -4.03 3.77
C ALA A 190 12.19 -4.65 4.50
N THR A 191 11.94 -5.45 5.55
CA THR A 191 13.00 -6.13 6.33
C THR A 191 13.58 -7.36 5.65
N GLN A 192 13.05 -7.72 4.47
CA GLN A 192 13.40 -8.94 3.74
C GLN A 192 14.53 -8.77 2.71
N GLY A 193 15.26 -7.65 2.74
CA GLY A 193 16.51 -7.37 2.01
C GLY A 193 16.78 -8.21 0.75
N GLN A 194 17.67 -9.18 0.86
CA GLN A 194 18.05 -10.07 -0.26
C GLN A 194 16.89 -10.91 -0.82
N MET A 195 15.82 -11.19 -0.08
CA MET A 195 14.68 -11.93 -0.61
C MET A 195 13.95 -11.22 -1.75
N PHE A 196 14.14 -9.91 -1.91
CA PHE A 196 13.65 -9.20 -3.09
C PHE A 196 14.26 -9.73 -4.38
N GLU A 197 15.50 -10.19 -4.38
CA GLU A 197 16.11 -10.83 -5.57
C GLU A 197 15.37 -12.12 -5.95
N ASP A 198 15.05 -12.97 -4.96
CA ASP A 198 14.30 -14.21 -5.20
C ASP A 198 12.88 -13.90 -5.69
N ILE A 199 12.23 -12.91 -5.08
CA ILE A 199 10.90 -12.45 -5.50
C ILE A 199 10.94 -11.93 -6.94
N ARG A 200 11.98 -11.17 -7.32
CA ARG A 200 12.13 -10.65 -8.69
C ARG A 200 12.40 -11.73 -9.74
N LYS A 201 13.03 -12.84 -9.37
CA LYS A 201 13.15 -14.01 -10.26
C LYS A 201 11.78 -14.61 -10.61
N VAL A 202 10.85 -14.61 -9.67
CA VAL A 202 9.49 -15.15 -9.84
C VAL A 202 8.52 -14.12 -10.40
N ALA A 203 8.57 -12.87 -9.91
CA ALA A 203 7.65 -11.79 -10.25
C ALA A 203 8.42 -10.55 -10.78
N PRO A 204 9.08 -10.64 -11.96
CA PRO A 204 9.99 -9.61 -12.45
C PRO A 204 9.30 -8.27 -12.78
N ASN A 205 8.04 -8.31 -13.22
CA ASN A 205 7.32 -7.15 -13.73
C ASN A 205 6.26 -6.59 -12.76
N HIS A 206 5.90 -7.32 -11.71
CA HIS A 206 4.86 -6.90 -10.78
C HIS A 206 5.31 -5.73 -9.90
N PHE A 207 4.39 -4.84 -9.56
CA PHE A 207 4.61 -3.89 -8.48
C PHE A 207 4.64 -4.61 -7.13
N LEU A 208 5.51 -4.14 -6.24
CA LEU A 208 5.58 -4.62 -4.85
C LEU A 208 5.19 -3.46 -3.92
N LEU A 209 4.19 -3.69 -3.09
CA LEU A 209 3.86 -2.80 -1.97
C LEU A 209 4.76 -3.20 -0.80
N VAL A 210 5.61 -2.27 -0.37
CA VAL A 210 6.68 -2.54 0.59
C VAL A 210 6.44 -1.75 1.88
N PRO A 211 5.75 -2.33 2.87
CA PRO A 211 5.62 -1.73 4.19
C PRO A 211 6.87 -1.93 5.04
N GLY A 212 7.11 -1.02 5.99
CA GLY A 212 8.11 -1.19 7.05
C GLY A 212 9.45 -0.48 6.82
N VAL A 213 9.57 0.34 5.77
CA VAL A 213 10.76 1.19 5.60
C VAL A 213 10.82 2.24 6.72
N GLY A 214 11.99 2.38 7.32
CA GLY A 214 12.25 3.27 8.46
C GLY A 214 11.66 2.75 9.77
N ALA A 215 10.35 2.84 9.95
CA ALA A 215 9.65 2.55 11.21
C ALA A 215 9.80 1.10 11.72
N GLN A 216 10.10 0.14 10.85
CA GLN A 216 10.34 -1.27 11.20
C GLN A 216 11.79 -1.72 10.93
N GLY A 217 12.70 -0.76 10.66
CA GLY A 217 14.10 -1.02 10.43
C GLY A 217 14.48 -1.40 8.98
N GLY A 218 13.52 -1.37 8.04
CA GLY A 218 13.80 -1.59 6.62
C GLY A 218 14.56 -0.41 5.99
N SER A 219 15.57 -0.71 5.18
CA SER A 219 16.37 0.28 4.45
C SER A 219 15.76 0.58 3.10
N LEU A 220 15.48 1.85 2.81
CA LEU A 220 15.01 2.28 1.48
C LEU A 220 16.01 1.90 0.39
N GLN A 221 17.30 2.08 0.66
CA GLN A 221 18.38 1.81 -0.29
C GLN A 221 18.45 0.32 -0.66
N GLU A 222 18.32 -0.58 0.33
CA GLU A 222 18.28 -2.02 0.08
C GLU A 222 17.04 -2.45 -0.69
N VAL A 223 15.86 -1.92 -0.30
CA VAL A 223 14.60 -2.17 -1.01
C VAL A 223 14.72 -1.73 -2.48
N CYS A 224 15.26 -0.55 -2.74
CA CYS A 224 15.47 -0.06 -4.09
C CYS A 224 16.51 -0.89 -4.86
N LYS A 225 17.65 -1.19 -4.24
CA LYS A 225 18.74 -1.95 -4.85
C LYS A 225 18.28 -3.34 -5.35
N TYR A 226 17.52 -4.06 -4.55
CA TYR A 226 17.12 -5.45 -4.85
C TYR A 226 15.70 -5.57 -5.41
N GLY A 227 14.86 -4.57 -5.16
CA GLY A 227 13.44 -4.63 -5.51
C GLY A 227 13.04 -3.84 -6.75
N MET A 228 13.81 -2.86 -7.21
CA MET A 228 13.47 -2.11 -8.42
C MET A 228 13.59 -2.96 -9.69
N ASN A 229 12.73 -2.64 -10.66
CA ASN A 229 12.81 -3.14 -12.02
C ASN A 229 12.82 -1.96 -13.03
N LYS A 230 12.79 -2.26 -14.33
CA LYS A 230 12.83 -1.24 -15.40
C LYS A 230 11.71 -0.18 -15.32
N ASP A 231 10.60 -0.49 -14.65
CA ASP A 231 9.43 0.38 -14.50
C ASP A 231 9.31 0.92 -13.06
N CYS A 232 10.38 0.98 -12.30
CA CYS A 232 10.46 1.11 -10.85
C CYS A 232 9.93 -0.13 -10.12
N GLY A 233 8.66 -0.50 -10.29
CA GLY A 233 8.03 -1.71 -9.74
C GLY A 233 7.87 -1.72 -8.22
N LEU A 234 8.00 -0.59 -7.54
CA LEU A 234 7.88 -0.46 -6.08
C LEU A 234 6.89 0.62 -5.67
N LEU A 235 6.15 0.36 -4.61
CA LEU A 235 5.42 1.33 -3.81
C LEU A 235 5.89 1.17 -2.35
N VAL A 236 6.65 2.12 -1.85
CA VAL A 236 7.19 2.09 -0.48
C VAL A 236 6.21 2.77 0.45
N ASN A 237 5.63 2.00 1.38
CA ASN A 237 4.68 2.55 2.34
C ASN A 237 5.36 3.08 3.59
N SER A 238 5.12 4.34 3.89
CA SER A 238 5.45 4.98 5.17
C SER A 238 4.17 5.56 5.79
N SER A 239 3.94 5.29 7.07
CA SER A 239 2.74 5.70 7.79
C SER A 239 3.12 6.54 9.02
N ARG A 240 3.37 5.93 10.17
CA ARG A 240 3.61 6.60 11.46
C ARG A 240 4.70 7.66 11.44
N GLY A 241 5.78 7.43 10.69
CA GLY A 241 6.90 8.37 10.55
C GLY A 241 6.53 9.65 9.79
N ILE A 242 5.40 9.67 9.09
CA ILE A 242 4.84 10.83 8.40
C ILE A 242 3.69 11.42 9.20
N ILE A 243 2.60 10.67 9.38
CA ILE A 243 1.35 11.21 9.90
C ILE A 243 1.37 11.56 11.38
N TYR A 244 2.32 11.00 12.15
CA TYR A 244 2.52 11.29 13.57
C TYR A 244 3.91 11.86 13.87
N ALA A 245 4.54 12.50 12.90
CA ALA A 245 5.85 13.13 13.08
C ALA A 245 5.81 14.34 14.02
N CYS A 246 4.63 14.93 14.21
CA CYS A 246 4.35 16.03 15.12
C CYS A 246 2.94 15.86 15.73
N ASN A 247 2.73 16.35 16.94
CA ASN A 247 1.45 16.23 17.66
C ASN A 247 0.87 17.60 18.10
N ASP A 248 1.29 18.69 17.47
CA ASP A 248 0.77 20.04 17.68
C ASP A 248 0.12 20.60 16.39
N ASP A 249 -0.17 21.89 16.36
CA ASP A 249 -0.86 22.60 15.26
C ASP A 249 -0.07 22.56 13.93
N HIS A 250 1.23 22.24 13.96
CA HIS A 250 2.09 22.12 12.78
C HIS A 250 2.13 20.69 12.19
N PHE A 251 1.31 19.76 12.68
CA PHE A 251 1.36 18.36 12.31
C PHE A 251 1.34 18.12 10.81
N ALA A 252 0.51 18.84 10.06
CA ALA A 252 0.39 18.70 8.62
C ALA A 252 1.64 19.21 7.88
N GLU A 253 2.18 20.36 8.30
CA GLU A 253 3.42 20.91 7.74
C GLU A 253 4.60 19.95 7.95
N VAL A 254 4.73 19.43 9.17
CA VAL A 254 5.81 18.47 9.51
C VAL A 254 5.63 17.16 8.74
N ALA A 255 4.42 16.67 8.56
CA ALA A 255 4.14 15.50 7.72
C ALA A 255 4.54 15.74 6.26
N GLY A 256 4.22 16.91 5.70
CA GLY A 256 4.66 17.32 4.36
C GLY A 256 6.19 17.35 4.22
N ASN A 257 6.89 17.90 5.23
CA ASN A 257 8.34 17.92 5.26
C ASN A 257 8.93 16.49 5.30
N LYS A 258 8.36 15.58 6.10
CA LYS A 258 8.78 14.17 6.16
C LYS A 258 8.54 13.43 4.85
N ALA A 259 7.40 13.66 4.20
CA ALA A 259 7.14 13.09 2.89
C ALA A 259 8.13 13.62 1.84
N ARG A 260 8.47 14.91 1.87
CA ARG A 260 9.46 15.51 0.98
C ARG A 260 10.87 14.95 1.20
N GLU A 261 11.32 14.77 2.45
CA GLU A 261 12.59 14.15 2.78
C GLU A 261 12.71 12.75 2.15
N LEU A 262 11.67 11.91 2.33
CA LEU A 262 11.62 10.57 1.73
C LEU A 262 11.59 10.63 0.20
N GLN A 263 10.82 11.54 -0.39
CA GLN A 263 10.78 11.72 -1.84
C GLN A 263 12.17 12.08 -2.39
N GLN A 264 12.91 12.95 -1.72
CA GLN A 264 14.28 13.31 -2.14
C GLN A 264 15.26 12.13 -2.06
N GLU A 265 15.10 11.23 -1.10
CA GLU A 265 15.87 9.99 -1.06
C GLU A 265 15.48 9.06 -2.21
N MET A 266 14.17 8.92 -2.47
CA MET A 266 13.65 8.11 -3.57
C MET A 266 14.09 8.62 -4.94
N ASP A 267 14.16 9.93 -5.14
CA ASP A 267 14.64 10.55 -6.38
C ASP A 267 16.10 10.16 -6.67
N LYS A 268 16.95 10.11 -5.63
CA LYS A 268 18.35 9.64 -5.78
C LYS A 268 18.39 8.18 -6.22
N GLU A 269 17.52 7.32 -5.65
CA GLU A 269 17.49 5.90 -6.02
C GLU A 269 16.94 5.70 -7.44
N LEU A 270 15.90 6.43 -7.85
CA LEU A 270 15.38 6.43 -9.21
C LEU A 270 16.45 6.87 -10.23
N THR A 271 17.20 7.92 -9.90
CA THR A 271 18.29 8.42 -10.75
C THR A 271 19.39 7.38 -10.96
N LYS A 272 19.76 6.59 -9.94
CA LYS A 272 20.77 5.54 -10.06
C LYS A 272 20.42 4.46 -11.08
N VAL A 273 19.13 4.21 -11.30
CA VAL A 273 18.65 3.19 -12.24
C VAL A 273 18.18 3.77 -13.58
N GLY A 274 18.36 5.07 -13.79
CA GLY A 274 18.03 5.75 -15.04
C GLY A 274 16.54 6.05 -15.25
N LEU A 275 15.77 6.08 -14.17
CA LEU A 275 14.36 6.44 -14.16
C LEU A 275 14.14 7.91 -13.82
#